data_b64cce6e6712af0227954379ac788e1d
#
_entry.id   b64cce6e6712af0227954379ac788e1d
#
_cell.length_a   1.000
_cell.length_b   1.000
_cell.length_c   1.000
_cell.angle_alpha   90.00
_cell.angle_beta   90.00
_cell.angle_gamma   90.00
#
_symmetry.space_group_name_H-M   'P 1'
#
loop_
_entity.id
_entity.type
_entity.pdbx_description
1 polymer ?
#
loop_
_entity_poly.entity_id
_entity_poly.type
_entity_poly.pdbx_seq_one_letter_code
_entity_poly.pdbx_strand_id
1 'polypeptide(L)'
;MRSSRYLLVFIMVALLLQGCAFIRGNYGEELGQGDITTIQKGISTRADVAAVLGAPDRIVEANSREIFHYYHYDIKSGSVLIFSRTNIKSDDTFVIFNGAGIVEEVVAGKRKGPLEFQFWPFDWPFH
;
A
#
# COMPACT_ATOMS: atom_id res chain seq x y z
N MET A 1 5.88 -6.87 53.77
CA MET A 1 5.91 -8.03 52.85
C MET A 1 4.67 -8.13 51.96
N ARG A 2 3.48 -7.88 52.42
CA ARG A 2 2.27 -7.89 51.58
C ARG A 2 2.27 -6.78 50.51
N SER A 3 2.68 -5.57 50.88
CA SER A 3 2.71 -4.43 49.92
C SER A 3 3.72 -4.62 48.77
N SER A 4 4.84 -5.28 49.02
CA SER A 4 5.85 -5.56 48.00
C SER A 4 5.35 -6.54 46.93
N ARG A 5 4.49 -7.48 47.28
CA ARG A 5 3.87 -8.41 46.33
C ARG A 5 2.87 -7.70 45.41
N TYR A 6 2.07 -6.80 45.96
CA TYR A 6 1.13 -6.00 45.16
C TYR A 6 1.87 -5.03 44.23
N LEU A 7 3.00 -4.47 44.68
CA LEU A 7 3.83 -3.61 43.85
C LEU A 7 4.42 -4.38 42.67
N LEU A 8 4.93 -5.60 42.86
CA LEU A 8 5.44 -6.46 41.79
C LEU A 8 4.36 -6.86 40.82
N VAL A 9 3.17 -7.20 41.28
CA VAL A 9 2.02 -7.52 40.42
C VAL A 9 1.60 -6.30 39.61
N PHE A 10 1.57 -5.12 40.22
CA PHE A 10 1.21 -3.88 39.53
C PHE A 10 2.23 -3.50 38.43
N ILE A 11 3.53 -3.65 38.71
CA ILE A 11 4.60 -3.42 37.73
C ILE A 11 4.50 -4.44 36.59
N MET A 12 4.23 -5.70 36.89
CA MET A 12 4.07 -6.74 35.87
C MET A 12 2.85 -6.50 34.97
N VAL A 13 1.73 -6.07 35.55
CA VAL A 13 0.53 -5.69 34.81
C VAL A 13 0.78 -4.44 33.95
N ALA A 14 1.49 -3.44 34.48
CA ALA A 14 1.85 -2.23 33.74
C ALA A 14 2.78 -2.53 32.55
N LEU A 15 3.71 -3.47 32.68
CA LEU A 15 4.58 -3.93 31.60
C LEU A 15 3.82 -4.72 30.52
N LEU A 16 2.77 -5.45 30.91
CA LEU A 16 1.91 -6.18 29.95
C LEU A 16 1.00 -5.26 29.13
N LEU A 17 0.68 -4.06 29.65
CA LEU A 17 -0.16 -3.07 28.97
C LEU A 17 0.56 -2.27 27.86
N GLN A 18 1.87 -2.40 27.74
CA GLN A 18 2.67 -1.68 26.73
C GLN A 18 2.67 -2.31 25.33
N GLY A 19 1.89 -3.36 25.10
CA GLY A 19 1.91 -4.17 23.90
C GLY A 19 1.01 -3.71 22.75
N CYS A 20 0.55 -2.45 22.71
CA CYS A 20 -0.26 -1.94 21.60
C CYS A 20 0.63 -1.21 20.59
N ALA A 21 0.86 -1.80 19.42
CA ALA A 21 1.55 -1.16 18.32
C ALA A 21 0.57 -0.90 17.17
N PHE A 22 0.45 0.38 16.77
CA PHE A 22 -0.25 0.78 15.55
C PHE A 22 0.79 1.22 14.53
N ILE A 23 0.84 0.53 13.40
CA ILE A 23 1.72 0.88 12.29
C ILE A 23 0.83 1.35 11.15
N ARG A 24 1.10 2.55 10.65
CA ARG A 24 0.50 3.10 9.45
C ARG A 24 1.62 3.44 8.48
N GLY A 25 1.62 2.83 7.32
CA GLY A 25 2.58 3.06 6.26
C GLY A 25 1.87 3.39 4.96
N ASN A 26 2.28 4.47 4.31
CA ASN A 26 1.91 4.78 2.94
C ASN A 26 3.16 4.59 2.09
N TYR A 27 3.02 3.91 0.99
CA TYR A 27 4.10 3.70 0.03
C TYR A 27 3.61 4.04 -1.38
N GLY A 28 4.39 4.85 -2.10
CA GLY A 28 3.99 5.42 -3.37
C GLY A 28 3.17 6.71 -3.22
N GLU A 29 2.94 7.39 -4.32
CA GLU A 29 2.14 8.60 -4.39
C GLU A 29 0.71 8.27 -4.81
N GLU A 30 -0.28 8.78 -4.09
CA GLU A 30 -1.68 8.60 -4.47
C GLU A 30 -1.99 9.48 -5.69
N LEU A 31 -2.27 8.84 -6.83
CA LEU A 31 -2.66 9.55 -8.05
C LEU A 31 -4.10 10.04 -7.93
N GLY A 32 -4.32 11.34 -8.13
CA GLY A 32 -5.64 11.93 -8.21
C GLY A 32 -6.42 11.40 -9.42
N GLN A 33 -7.70 11.10 -9.24
CA GLN A 33 -8.57 10.70 -10.37
C GLN A 33 -8.61 11.81 -11.44
N GLY A 34 -8.52 13.09 -11.04
CA GLY A 34 -8.44 14.23 -11.94
C GLY A 34 -7.20 14.22 -12.81
N ASP A 35 -6.06 13.81 -12.25
CA ASP A 35 -4.79 13.77 -12.96
C ASP A 35 -4.81 12.70 -14.06
N ILE A 36 -5.37 11.53 -13.75
CA ILE A 36 -5.50 10.43 -14.73
C ILE A 36 -6.43 10.81 -15.88
N THR A 37 -7.50 11.56 -15.62
CA THR A 37 -8.46 11.98 -16.65
C THR A 37 -7.93 13.04 -17.60
N THR A 38 -6.86 13.75 -17.23
CA THR A 38 -6.21 14.73 -18.11
C THR A 38 -5.37 14.07 -19.21
N ILE A 39 -5.01 12.79 -19.02
CA ILE A 39 -4.23 12.04 -20.02
C ILE A 39 -5.14 11.63 -21.17
N GLN A 40 -4.78 12.06 -22.37
CA GLN A 40 -5.56 11.81 -23.57
C GLN A 40 -4.92 10.71 -24.42
N LYS A 41 -5.68 9.66 -24.71
CA LYS A 41 -5.26 8.58 -25.61
C LYS A 41 -5.03 9.12 -27.03
N GLY A 42 -3.93 8.69 -27.62
CA GLY A 42 -3.55 9.09 -28.97
C GLY A 42 -2.95 10.50 -29.11
N ILE A 43 -2.85 11.26 -28.01
CA ILE A 43 -2.36 12.65 -28.00
C ILE A 43 -1.22 12.83 -26.98
N SER A 44 -1.43 12.44 -25.73
CA SER A 44 -0.45 12.64 -24.64
C SER A 44 0.83 11.85 -24.90
N THR A 45 1.96 12.49 -24.67
CA THR A 45 3.30 11.89 -24.78
C THR A 45 3.78 11.37 -23.42
N ARG A 46 4.93 10.66 -23.39
CA ARG A 46 5.60 10.27 -22.14
C ARG A 46 5.90 11.47 -21.24
N ALA A 47 6.35 12.56 -21.85
CA ALA A 47 6.68 13.78 -21.11
C ALA A 47 5.42 14.41 -20.49
N ASP A 48 4.29 14.41 -21.20
CA ASP A 48 3.02 14.92 -20.68
C ASP A 48 2.53 14.09 -19.50
N VAL A 49 2.62 12.76 -19.60
CA VAL A 49 2.25 11.85 -18.51
C VAL A 49 3.16 12.05 -17.29
N ALA A 50 4.47 12.14 -17.50
CA ALA A 50 5.42 12.39 -16.40
C ALA A 50 5.24 13.79 -15.76
N ALA A 51 4.79 14.78 -16.52
CA ALA A 51 4.49 16.11 -16.01
C ALA A 51 3.23 16.12 -15.10
N VAL A 52 2.23 15.28 -15.43
CA VAL A 52 0.97 15.19 -14.69
C VAL A 52 1.03 14.20 -13.52
N LEU A 53 1.56 13.01 -13.75
CA LEU A 53 1.59 11.92 -12.77
C LEU A 53 2.91 11.80 -12.00
N GLY A 54 3.93 12.56 -12.40
CA GLY A 54 5.27 12.40 -11.86
C GLY A 54 6.06 11.27 -12.51
N ALA A 55 7.22 10.93 -11.93
CA ALA A 55 8.02 9.82 -12.40
C ALA A 55 7.32 8.48 -12.11
N PRO A 56 7.29 7.54 -13.05
CA PRO A 56 6.72 6.22 -12.82
C PRO A 56 7.57 5.43 -11.81
N ASP A 57 6.91 4.61 -11.00
CA ASP A 57 7.58 3.73 -10.05
C ASP A 57 8.34 2.60 -10.77
N ARG A 58 7.81 2.19 -11.91
CA ARG A 58 8.41 1.17 -12.77
C ARG A 58 8.12 1.42 -14.24
N ILE A 59 9.11 1.16 -15.08
CA ILE A 59 8.97 1.15 -16.54
C ILE A 59 9.17 -0.28 -17.04
N VAL A 60 8.25 -0.76 -17.84
CA VAL A 60 8.29 -2.08 -18.49
C VAL A 60 8.22 -1.90 -19.99
N GLU A 61 9.13 -2.51 -20.71
CA GLU A 61 9.12 -2.57 -22.17
C GLU A 61 8.71 -3.97 -22.63
N ALA A 62 7.70 -4.05 -23.46
CA ALA A 62 7.22 -5.30 -24.02
C ALA A 62 6.61 -5.08 -25.42
N ASN A 63 7.01 -5.90 -26.39
CA ASN A 63 6.45 -5.87 -27.76
C ASN A 63 6.46 -4.49 -28.43
N SER A 64 7.57 -3.75 -28.33
CA SER A 64 7.72 -2.38 -28.83
C SER A 64 6.78 -1.36 -28.19
N ARG A 65 6.23 -1.70 -27.04
CA ARG A 65 5.43 -0.82 -26.20
C ARG A 65 6.16 -0.56 -24.91
N GLU A 66 5.97 0.63 -24.36
CA GLU A 66 6.48 1.03 -23.07
C GLU A 66 5.31 1.24 -22.11
N ILE A 67 5.42 0.72 -20.90
CA ILE A 67 4.38 0.77 -19.88
C ILE A 67 4.94 1.48 -18.66
N PHE A 68 4.35 2.61 -18.29
CA PHE A 68 4.60 3.28 -17.03
C PHE A 68 3.67 2.69 -15.98
N HIS A 69 4.25 2.15 -14.92
CA HIS A 69 3.51 1.60 -13.79
C HIS A 69 3.66 2.51 -12.59
N TYR A 70 2.54 2.95 -12.08
CA TYR A 70 2.39 3.72 -10.85
C TYR A 70 1.66 2.84 -9.84
N TYR A 71 2.16 2.76 -8.61
CA TYR A 71 1.48 2.01 -7.56
C TYR A 71 1.44 2.81 -6.26
N HIS A 72 0.36 2.63 -5.54
CA HIS A 72 0.19 3.18 -4.21
C HIS A 72 -0.29 2.10 -3.24
N TYR A 73 0.37 1.98 -2.10
CA TYR A 73 -0.01 1.06 -1.04
C TYR A 73 -0.34 1.83 0.23
N ASP A 74 -1.55 1.64 0.74
CA ASP A 74 -1.95 2.09 2.08
C ASP A 74 -2.04 0.86 2.99
N ILE A 75 -1.09 0.78 3.93
CA ILE A 75 -0.98 -0.32 4.87
C ILE A 75 -1.37 0.20 6.24
N LYS A 76 -2.41 -0.41 6.83
CA LYS A 76 -2.83 -0.17 8.20
C LYS A 76 -2.70 -1.46 8.98
N SER A 77 -1.77 -1.50 9.92
CA SER A 77 -1.58 -2.63 10.82
C SER A 77 -1.79 -2.19 12.26
N GLY A 78 -2.60 -2.93 12.98
CA GLY A 78 -2.79 -2.76 14.41
C GLY A 78 -2.57 -4.09 15.13
N SER A 79 -1.73 -4.10 16.15
CA SER A 79 -1.52 -5.26 16.99
C SER A 79 -1.79 -4.93 18.45
N VAL A 80 -2.55 -5.81 19.12
CA VAL A 80 -2.86 -5.74 20.54
C VAL A 80 -2.59 -7.11 21.14
N LEU A 81 -1.58 -7.19 22.02
CA LEU A 81 -1.14 -8.44 22.65
C LEU A 81 -0.82 -9.54 21.63
N ILE A 82 -1.71 -10.55 21.51
CA ILE A 82 -1.59 -11.70 20.60
C ILE A 82 -2.41 -11.54 19.31
N PHE A 83 -3.16 -10.44 19.17
CA PHE A 83 -3.99 -10.17 17.99
C PHE A 83 -3.33 -9.14 17.08
N SER A 84 -3.18 -9.46 15.81
CA SER A 84 -2.73 -8.53 14.78
C SER A 84 -3.73 -8.48 13.64
N ARG A 85 -4.02 -7.29 13.14
CA ARG A 85 -4.88 -7.07 12.00
C ARG A 85 -4.18 -6.15 11.01
N THR A 86 -4.03 -6.60 9.79
CA THR A 86 -3.42 -5.84 8.70
C THR A 86 -4.43 -5.62 7.59
N ASN A 87 -4.57 -4.39 7.16
CA ASN A 87 -5.38 -4.01 6.01
C ASN A 87 -4.46 -3.37 4.96
N ILE A 88 -4.46 -3.95 3.76
CA ILE A 88 -3.66 -3.47 2.64
C ILE A 88 -4.63 -3.06 1.53
N LYS A 89 -4.52 -1.81 1.09
CA LYS A 89 -5.15 -1.32 -0.13
C LYS A 89 -4.05 -1.02 -1.13
N SER A 90 -4.22 -1.48 -2.35
CA SER A 90 -3.32 -1.15 -3.44
C SER A 90 -4.08 -0.54 -4.60
N ASP A 91 -3.54 0.53 -5.13
CA ASP A 91 -4.01 1.18 -6.34
C ASP A 91 -2.87 1.08 -7.37
N ASP A 92 -3.15 0.40 -8.49
CA ASP A 92 -2.20 0.23 -9.59
C ASP A 92 -2.72 0.98 -10.82
N THR A 93 -1.87 1.80 -11.42
CA THR A 93 -2.17 2.51 -12.65
C THR A 93 -1.10 2.20 -13.69
N PHE A 94 -1.53 1.77 -14.88
CA PHE A 94 -0.67 1.46 -16.00
C PHE A 94 -0.98 2.42 -17.14
N VAL A 95 0.04 3.09 -17.64
CA VAL A 95 -0.05 3.92 -18.84
C VAL A 95 0.77 3.25 -19.95
N ILE A 96 0.09 2.83 -21.00
CA ILE A 96 0.67 2.08 -22.11
C ILE A 96 0.94 3.04 -23.27
N PHE A 97 2.19 3.10 -23.73
CA PHE A 97 2.62 3.89 -24.87
C PHE A 97 2.88 3.00 -26.08
N ASN A 98 2.55 3.53 -27.27
CA ASN A 98 2.92 2.89 -28.52
C ASN A 98 4.40 3.10 -28.87
N GLY A 99 4.87 2.54 -29.98
CA GLY A 99 6.25 2.70 -30.42
C GLY A 99 6.70 4.14 -30.70
N ALA A 100 5.77 5.08 -30.91
CA ALA A 100 6.03 6.50 -31.07
C ALA A 100 6.08 7.28 -29.73
N GLY A 101 5.80 6.62 -28.60
CA GLY A 101 5.78 7.26 -27.28
C GLY A 101 4.50 8.05 -26.99
N ILE A 102 3.42 7.71 -27.65
CA ILE A 102 2.09 8.29 -27.46
C ILE A 102 1.22 7.33 -26.64
N VAL A 103 0.42 7.85 -25.73
CA VAL A 103 -0.49 7.04 -24.88
C VAL A 103 -1.48 6.28 -25.75
N GLU A 104 -1.44 4.96 -25.65
CA GLU A 104 -2.38 4.05 -26.31
C GLU A 104 -3.54 3.71 -25.38
N GLU A 105 -3.25 3.45 -24.10
CA GLU A 105 -4.25 3.08 -23.10
C GLU A 105 -3.81 3.45 -21.69
N VAL A 106 -4.79 3.72 -20.83
CA VAL A 106 -4.61 3.91 -19.38
C VAL A 106 -5.50 2.94 -18.65
N VAL A 107 -4.91 2.10 -17.81
CA VAL A 107 -5.63 1.11 -16.99
C VAL A 107 -5.38 1.43 -15.51
N ALA A 108 -6.43 1.76 -14.79
CA ALA A 108 -6.37 1.99 -13.35
C ALA A 108 -7.14 0.89 -12.61
N GLY A 109 -6.48 0.21 -11.69
CA GLY A 109 -7.03 -0.85 -10.87
C GLY A 109 -6.93 -0.55 -9.39
N LYS A 110 -8.04 -0.73 -8.64
CA LYS A 110 -8.05 -0.64 -7.18
C LYS A 110 -8.24 -2.03 -6.60
N ARG A 111 -7.25 -2.50 -5.85
CA ARG A 111 -7.33 -3.77 -5.14
C ARG A 111 -7.48 -3.53 -3.65
N LYS A 112 -8.44 -4.20 -3.05
CA LYS A 112 -8.55 -4.33 -1.60
C LYS A 112 -8.11 -5.74 -1.25
N GLY A 113 -7.00 -5.85 -0.53
CA GLY A 113 -6.56 -7.14 -0.01
C GLY A 113 -7.55 -7.70 1.01
N PRO A 114 -7.63 -9.03 1.16
CA PRO A 114 -8.38 -9.62 2.25
C PRO A 114 -7.79 -9.16 3.58
N LEU A 115 -8.66 -8.98 4.57
CA LEU A 115 -8.24 -8.69 5.94
C LEU A 115 -7.49 -9.91 6.47
N GLU A 116 -6.17 -9.79 6.59
CA GLU A 116 -5.37 -10.82 7.21
C GLU A 116 -5.48 -10.71 8.73
N PHE A 117 -6.01 -11.76 9.34
CA PHE A 117 -6.10 -11.92 10.78
C PHE A 117 -4.99 -12.86 11.22
N GLN A 118 -3.97 -12.33 11.90
CA GLN A 118 -2.90 -13.14 12.45
C GLN A 118 -3.09 -13.32 13.95
N PHE A 119 -3.11 -14.56 14.38
CA PHE A 119 -3.16 -14.96 15.78
C PHE A 119 -1.81 -15.56 16.17
N TRP A 120 -1.01 -14.81 16.89
CA TRP A 120 0.26 -15.29 17.39
C TRP A 120 0.06 -16.13 18.67
N PRO A 121 0.72 -17.27 18.87
CA PRO A 121 1.88 -17.80 18.10
C PRO A 121 1.51 -18.79 16.99
N PHE A 122 0.26 -18.91 16.62
CA PHE A 122 -0.18 -19.89 15.64
C PHE A 122 -0.55 -19.20 14.32
N ASP A 123 0.23 -19.44 13.28
CA ASP A 123 -0.20 -19.16 11.91
C ASP A 123 -1.34 -20.12 11.56
N TRP A 124 -2.54 -19.59 11.48
CA TRP A 124 -3.70 -20.38 11.11
C TRP A 124 -3.66 -20.68 9.60
N PRO A 125 -3.79 -21.97 9.19
CA PRO A 125 -3.61 -22.33 7.77
C PRO A 125 -4.77 -21.93 6.85
N PHE A 126 -5.75 -21.20 7.35
CA PHE A 126 -6.90 -20.72 6.55
C PHE A 126 -6.73 -19.22 6.25
N HIS A 127 -6.08 -18.95 5.15
CA HIS A 127 -5.99 -17.61 4.58
C HIS A 127 -7.00 -17.45 3.45
#